data_8a9c225d888ce2b3d5d1422629e5c6b2
#
_entry.id   8a9c225d888ce2b3d5d1422629e5c6b2
#
_cell.length_a   1.000
_cell.length_b   1.000
_cell.length_c   1.000
_cell.angle_alpha   90.00
_cell.angle_beta   90.00
_cell.angle_gamma   90.00
#
_symmetry.space_group_name_H-M   'P 1'
#
loop_
_entity.id
_entity.type
_entity.pdbx_description
1 polymer ?
#
loop_
_entity_poly.entity_id
_entity_poly.type
_entity_poly.pdbx_seq_one_letter_code
_entity_poly.pdbx_strand_id
1 'polypeptide(L)'
;FLPLLKDKESIQQFKMPAQYLFRDIPQLEATDDYVAFLVGEMDKYNIDVSLVGYFEGSEAAVSAKENFPDRFIFDFPVDPNHGMDAVRAIRRAHTEFGIRAVSVFPCGCNPQVPINDRRMWLICGVCCELDLPILVNVGVPGPRVPMAPQKTELVDEVCYHFPELKFVMRHGGEPWDELAVKLMLKWPNLYYSTSAFAPRHYPESIIRYLNTRGADKVMYAGYYPQGLSLERIFKDLPDLPIKDDDIWRKFLSDNARKLFGLPTAS
;
A
#
# COMPACT_ATOMS: atom_id res chain seq x y z
N PHE A 1 10.43 -9.55 -9.07
CA PHE A 1 9.59 -10.76 -9.11
C PHE A 1 9.44 -11.37 -10.52
N LEU A 2 9.86 -10.66 -11.58
CA LEU A 2 9.84 -11.19 -12.97
C LEU A 2 10.38 -12.62 -13.11
N PRO A 3 11.49 -13.00 -12.45
CA PRO A 3 12.00 -14.37 -12.51
C PRO A 3 11.06 -15.44 -11.93
N LEU A 4 10.07 -15.04 -11.16
CA LEU A 4 9.07 -15.94 -10.58
C LEU A 4 7.93 -16.28 -11.53
N LEU A 5 7.70 -15.47 -12.57
CA LEU A 5 6.66 -15.71 -13.58
C LEU A 5 7.02 -16.92 -14.44
N LYS A 6 6.06 -17.82 -14.65
CA LYS A 6 6.23 -19.03 -15.44
C LYS A 6 5.34 -19.09 -16.69
N ASP A 7 4.22 -18.34 -16.68
CA ASP A 7 3.29 -18.35 -17.80
C ASP A 7 3.67 -17.35 -18.88
N LYS A 8 3.48 -17.76 -20.14
CA LYS A 8 3.88 -16.97 -21.31
C LYS A 8 3.13 -15.63 -21.40
N GLU A 9 1.84 -15.60 -21.03
CA GLU A 9 1.03 -14.40 -21.10
C GLU A 9 1.58 -13.30 -20.18
N SER A 10 1.85 -13.63 -18.91
CA SER A 10 2.44 -12.68 -17.95
C SER A 10 3.81 -12.19 -18.40
N ILE A 11 4.63 -13.06 -19.01
CA ILE A 11 5.99 -12.70 -19.46
C ILE A 11 5.94 -11.79 -20.69
N GLN A 12 5.07 -12.10 -21.66
CA GLN A 12 5.03 -11.40 -22.96
C GLN A 12 4.27 -10.07 -22.90
N GLN A 13 3.25 -9.96 -22.05
CA GLN A 13 2.36 -8.80 -21.96
C GLN A 13 2.63 -7.94 -20.72
N PHE A 14 3.78 -8.10 -20.11
CA PHE A 14 4.08 -7.44 -18.85
C PHE A 14 4.21 -5.92 -19.02
N LYS A 15 3.20 -5.18 -18.57
CA LYS A 15 3.24 -3.72 -18.37
C LYS A 15 3.24 -3.39 -16.88
N MET A 16 2.53 -4.19 -16.08
CA MET A 16 2.43 -4.04 -14.63
C MET A 16 2.14 -5.39 -13.97
N PRO A 17 2.43 -5.55 -12.67
CA PRO A 17 1.98 -6.73 -11.92
C PRO A 17 0.47 -6.93 -12.05
N ALA A 18 0.02 -8.16 -12.24
CA ALA A 18 -1.40 -8.49 -12.34
C ALA A 18 -2.17 -7.83 -13.50
N GLN A 19 -1.51 -7.45 -14.58
CA GLN A 19 -2.12 -6.79 -15.75
C GLN A 19 -3.39 -7.49 -16.24
N TYR A 20 -3.45 -8.81 -16.24
CA TYR A 20 -4.58 -9.62 -16.71
C TYR A 20 -5.88 -9.42 -15.90
N LEU A 21 -5.81 -8.85 -14.70
CA LEU A 21 -6.97 -8.52 -13.86
C LEU A 21 -7.66 -7.22 -14.29
N PHE A 22 -6.97 -6.38 -15.06
CA PHE A 22 -7.45 -5.05 -15.42
C PHE A 22 -7.77 -4.99 -16.92
N ARG A 23 -9.01 -4.59 -17.25
CA ARG A 23 -9.45 -4.52 -18.66
C ARG A 23 -9.01 -3.22 -19.34
N ASP A 24 -9.13 -2.09 -18.61
CA ASP A 24 -8.95 -0.76 -19.16
C ASP A 24 -7.84 -0.03 -18.37
N ILE A 25 -6.59 -0.49 -18.54
CA ILE A 25 -5.44 0.14 -17.89
C ILE A 25 -5.26 1.52 -18.50
N PRO A 26 -5.15 2.59 -17.67
CA PRO A 26 -4.91 3.93 -18.15
C PRO A 26 -3.69 3.99 -19.08
N GLN A 27 -3.85 4.59 -20.24
CA GLN A 27 -2.72 4.91 -21.11
C GLN A 27 -2.31 6.35 -20.79
N LEU A 28 -1.16 6.51 -20.17
CA LEU A 28 -0.61 7.84 -19.92
C LEU A 28 -0.09 8.41 -21.24
N GLU A 29 -0.50 9.63 -21.56
CA GLU A 29 0.07 10.36 -22.69
C GLU A 29 1.55 10.66 -22.41
N ALA A 30 2.36 10.67 -23.46
CA ALA A 30 3.74 11.06 -23.32
C ALA A 30 3.81 12.53 -22.87
N THR A 31 4.53 12.77 -21.79
CA THR A 31 4.77 14.11 -21.25
C THR A 31 6.22 14.22 -20.80
N ASP A 32 6.77 15.42 -20.86
CA ASP A 32 8.12 15.69 -20.39
C ASP A 32 8.17 15.79 -18.85
N ASP A 33 7.03 16.05 -18.21
CA ASP A 33 6.90 16.14 -16.75
C ASP A 33 5.71 15.33 -16.22
N TYR A 34 5.98 14.07 -15.90
CA TYR A 34 4.98 13.17 -15.30
C TYR A 34 4.56 13.58 -13.88
N VAL A 35 5.41 14.28 -13.15
CA VAL A 35 5.09 14.71 -11.78
C VAL A 35 4.06 15.83 -11.83
N ALA A 36 4.28 16.86 -12.65
CA ALA A 36 3.31 17.92 -12.84
C ALA A 36 1.98 17.41 -13.43
N PHE A 37 2.04 16.48 -14.38
CA PHE A 37 0.86 15.80 -14.92
C PHE A 37 0.08 15.10 -13.81
N LEU A 38 0.74 14.33 -12.95
CA LEU A 38 0.10 13.61 -11.84
C LEU A 38 -0.54 14.58 -10.85
N VAL A 39 0.12 15.69 -10.51
CA VAL A 39 -0.45 16.74 -9.66
C VAL A 39 -1.72 17.32 -10.29
N GLY A 40 -1.70 17.60 -11.60
CA GLY A 40 -2.90 18.05 -12.32
C GLY A 40 -4.06 17.04 -12.29
N GLU A 41 -3.76 15.74 -12.36
CA GLU A 41 -4.77 14.70 -12.17
C GLU A 41 -5.29 14.66 -10.73
N MET A 42 -4.41 14.80 -9.73
CA MET A 42 -4.81 14.86 -8.32
C MET A 42 -5.74 16.04 -8.04
N ASP A 43 -5.46 17.20 -8.62
CA ASP A 43 -6.27 18.43 -8.45
C ASP A 43 -7.70 18.27 -8.97
N LYS A 44 -7.90 17.55 -10.08
CA LYS A 44 -9.24 17.27 -10.64
C LYS A 44 -10.15 16.52 -9.67
N TYR A 45 -9.59 15.75 -8.77
CA TYR A 45 -10.33 14.90 -7.83
C TYR A 45 -10.12 15.30 -6.35
N ASN A 46 -9.59 16.50 -6.10
CA ASN A 46 -9.30 17.01 -4.75
C ASN A 46 -8.45 16.05 -3.92
N ILE A 47 -7.44 15.45 -4.53
CA ILE A 47 -6.47 14.60 -3.83
C ILE A 47 -5.36 15.50 -3.30
N ASP A 48 -5.30 15.71 -2.01
CA ASP A 48 -4.29 16.57 -1.39
C ASP A 48 -2.90 15.96 -1.45
N VAL A 49 -2.78 14.69 -1.00
CA VAL A 49 -1.49 14.01 -0.84
C VAL A 49 -1.57 12.59 -1.38
N SER A 50 -0.54 12.17 -2.10
CA SER A 50 -0.36 10.79 -2.56
C SER A 50 0.84 10.13 -1.90
N LEU A 51 0.67 8.86 -1.49
CA LEU A 51 1.78 7.99 -1.12
C LEU A 51 2.31 7.28 -2.35
N VAL A 52 3.58 7.48 -2.66
CA VAL A 52 4.25 6.90 -3.84
C VAL A 52 5.55 6.19 -3.45
N GLY A 53 5.96 5.19 -4.24
CA GLY A 53 7.21 4.46 -4.00
C GLY A 53 8.44 5.31 -4.30
N TYR A 54 9.41 5.29 -3.40
CA TYR A 54 10.74 5.84 -3.62
C TYR A 54 11.76 4.72 -3.84
N PHE A 55 12.56 4.85 -4.88
CA PHE A 55 13.71 3.99 -5.15
C PHE A 55 14.96 4.86 -5.22
N GLU A 56 16.09 4.38 -4.67
CA GLU A 56 17.35 5.10 -4.75
C GLU A 56 17.69 5.42 -6.23
N GLY A 57 17.97 6.69 -6.51
CA GLY A 57 18.23 7.16 -7.87
C GLY A 57 16.98 7.50 -8.70
N SER A 58 15.78 7.49 -8.13
CA SER A 58 14.55 7.91 -8.83
C SER A 58 14.49 9.42 -9.00
N GLU A 59 14.79 9.92 -10.20
CA GLU A 59 14.69 11.35 -10.54
C GLU A 59 13.26 11.87 -10.36
N ALA A 60 12.25 11.09 -10.71
CA ALA A 60 10.86 11.47 -10.55
C ALA A 60 10.47 11.68 -9.07
N ALA A 61 10.95 10.81 -8.15
CA ALA A 61 10.68 10.96 -6.72
C ALA A 61 11.41 12.19 -6.15
N VAL A 62 12.63 12.48 -6.61
CA VAL A 62 13.37 13.69 -6.24
C VAL A 62 12.63 14.92 -6.72
N SER A 63 12.25 14.97 -8.00
CA SER A 63 11.47 16.06 -8.59
C SER A 63 10.13 16.28 -7.85
N ALA A 64 9.41 15.20 -7.52
CA ALA A 64 8.15 15.29 -6.77
C ALA A 64 8.37 15.93 -5.38
N LYS A 65 9.42 15.53 -4.67
CA LYS A 65 9.76 16.06 -3.36
C LYS A 65 10.18 17.54 -3.40
N GLU A 66 10.98 17.93 -4.39
CA GLU A 66 11.52 19.28 -4.50
C GLU A 66 10.48 20.29 -5.00
N ASN A 67 9.71 19.91 -6.04
CA ASN A 67 8.78 20.83 -6.70
C ASN A 67 7.37 20.81 -6.08
N PHE A 68 6.98 19.71 -5.40
CA PHE A 68 5.66 19.54 -4.81
C PHE A 68 5.73 18.90 -3.41
N PRO A 69 6.45 19.50 -2.45
CA PRO A 69 6.79 18.89 -1.16
C PRO A 69 5.58 18.51 -0.30
N ASP A 70 4.45 19.21 -0.48
CA ASP A 70 3.21 18.99 0.29
C ASP A 70 2.24 18.03 -0.41
N ARG A 71 2.57 17.57 -1.64
CA ARG A 71 1.66 16.74 -2.43
C ARG A 71 2.03 15.27 -2.41
N PHE A 72 3.23 14.92 -2.00
CA PHE A 72 3.72 13.54 -1.98
C PHE A 72 4.36 13.17 -0.66
N ILE A 73 4.07 11.96 -0.22
CA ILE A 73 4.86 11.23 0.78
C ILE A 73 5.35 9.92 0.17
N PHE A 74 6.38 9.34 0.74
CA PHE A 74 7.09 8.25 0.09
C PHE A 74 7.17 7.02 0.97
N ASP A 75 6.88 5.83 0.38
CA ASP A 75 7.26 4.55 0.94
C ASP A 75 8.53 4.02 0.26
N PHE A 76 9.29 3.23 0.99
CA PHE A 76 10.51 2.60 0.50
C PHE A 76 10.29 1.09 0.33
N PRO A 77 10.15 0.60 -0.92
CA PRO A 77 10.03 -0.82 -1.19
C PRO A 77 11.33 -1.56 -0.90
N VAL A 78 11.25 -2.66 -0.14
CA VAL A 78 12.42 -3.45 0.22
C VAL A 78 12.22 -4.94 -0.03
N ASP A 79 13.32 -5.64 -0.33
CA ASP A 79 13.38 -7.09 -0.34
C ASP A 79 14.10 -7.58 0.94
N PRO A 80 13.40 -8.29 1.85
CA PRO A 80 14.00 -8.82 3.08
C PRO A 80 15.15 -9.80 2.85
N ASN A 81 15.28 -10.36 1.64
CA ASN A 81 16.42 -11.21 1.28
C ASN A 81 17.77 -10.48 1.36
N HIS A 82 17.79 -9.16 1.27
CA HIS A 82 18.99 -8.35 1.41
C HIS A 82 19.47 -8.19 2.88
N GLY A 83 18.70 -8.72 3.85
CA GLY A 83 19.12 -8.76 5.26
C GLY A 83 19.51 -7.39 5.81
N MET A 84 20.73 -7.27 6.36
CA MET A 84 21.23 -6.03 6.94
C MET A 84 21.45 -4.90 5.91
N ASP A 85 21.61 -5.21 4.63
CA ASP A 85 21.72 -4.16 3.61
C ASP A 85 20.36 -3.49 3.38
N ALA A 86 19.24 -4.22 3.45
CA ALA A 86 17.90 -3.63 3.46
C ALA A 86 17.71 -2.72 4.68
N VAL A 87 18.14 -3.14 5.88
CA VAL A 87 18.07 -2.32 7.10
C VAL A 87 18.87 -1.01 6.94
N ARG A 88 20.10 -1.09 6.40
CA ARG A 88 20.90 0.11 6.14
C ARG A 88 20.28 1.03 5.11
N ALA A 89 19.69 0.48 4.05
CA ALA A 89 18.99 1.23 3.02
C ALA A 89 17.76 1.97 3.58
N ILE A 90 16.96 1.32 4.44
CA ILE A 90 15.82 1.96 5.12
C ILE A 90 16.30 3.15 5.96
N ARG A 91 17.35 2.99 6.77
CA ARG A 91 17.89 4.07 7.59
C ARG A 91 18.38 5.24 6.74
N ARG A 92 19.09 4.98 5.63
CA ARG A 92 19.51 6.03 4.68
C ARG A 92 18.31 6.74 4.06
N ALA A 93 17.36 5.98 3.52
CA ALA A 93 16.17 6.54 2.90
C ALA A 93 15.34 7.40 3.89
N HIS A 94 15.26 6.97 5.16
CA HIS A 94 14.61 7.76 6.21
C HIS A 94 15.37 9.05 6.50
N THR A 95 16.69 9.00 6.69
CA THR A 95 17.49 10.16 7.10
C THR A 95 17.73 11.14 5.95
N GLU A 96 18.05 10.64 4.75
CA GLU A 96 18.48 11.47 3.62
C GLU A 96 17.30 11.88 2.73
N PHE A 97 16.36 10.98 2.49
CA PHE A 97 15.21 11.27 1.62
C PHE A 97 13.93 11.62 2.40
N GLY A 98 13.75 11.14 3.63
CA GLY A 98 12.58 11.42 4.46
C GLY A 98 11.37 10.57 4.10
N ILE A 99 11.57 9.27 3.86
CA ILE A 99 10.46 8.31 3.67
C ILE A 99 9.54 8.30 4.89
N ARG A 100 8.26 8.02 4.66
CA ARG A 100 7.22 7.96 5.71
C ARG A 100 6.71 6.54 5.97
N ALA A 101 7.14 5.58 5.17
CA ALA A 101 6.78 4.17 5.33
C ALA A 101 7.81 3.26 4.64
N VAL A 102 7.75 1.98 4.96
CA VAL A 102 8.44 0.90 4.25
C VAL A 102 7.41 -0.02 3.64
N SER A 103 7.65 -0.55 2.45
CA SER A 103 6.75 -1.53 1.84
C SER A 103 7.44 -2.83 1.46
N VAL A 104 6.69 -3.94 1.57
CA VAL A 104 7.15 -5.27 1.19
C VAL A 104 6.10 -6.00 0.37
N PHE A 105 6.55 -6.66 -0.69
CA PHE A 105 5.74 -7.57 -1.48
C PHE A 105 6.25 -9.02 -1.28
N PRO A 106 5.77 -9.77 -0.26
CA PRO A 106 6.29 -11.08 0.14
C PRO A 106 6.33 -12.11 -0.99
N CYS A 107 5.27 -12.20 -1.80
CA CYS A 107 5.21 -13.08 -2.96
C CYS A 107 6.04 -12.59 -4.15
N GLY A 108 6.48 -11.35 -4.15
CA GLY A 108 7.32 -10.74 -5.20
C GLY A 108 8.81 -10.85 -4.92
N CYS A 109 9.21 -11.19 -3.71
CA CYS A 109 10.61 -11.46 -3.36
C CYS A 109 11.13 -12.72 -4.08
N ASN A 110 12.41 -12.75 -4.42
CA ASN A 110 13.05 -13.93 -5.02
C ASN A 110 14.33 -14.31 -4.28
N PRO A 111 14.32 -15.41 -3.49
CA PRO A 111 13.19 -16.30 -3.17
C PRO A 111 12.05 -15.57 -2.42
N GLN A 112 10.82 -16.08 -2.56
CA GLN A 112 9.68 -15.53 -1.83
C GLN A 112 9.91 -15.56 -0.31
N VAL A 113 9.41 -14.53 0.40
CA VAL A 113 9.62 -14.37 1.85
C VAL A 113 8.26 -14.30 2.55
N PRO A 114 7.88 -15.29 3.38
CA PRO A 114 6.66 -15.23 4.17
C PRO A 114 6.60 -14.01 5.11
N ILE A 115 5.39 -13.50 5.35
CA ILE A 115 5.15 -12.35 6.22
C ILE A 115 5.80 -12.52 7.61
N ASN A 116 5.77 -13.73 8.17
CA ASN A 116 6.34 -14.04 9.49
C ASN A 116 7.77 -14.63 9.44
N ASP A 117 8.46 -14.58 8.30
CA ASP A 117 9.83 -15.05 8.17
C ASP A 117 10.80 -14.18 9.01
N ARG A 118 11.86 -14.81 9.54
CA ARG A 118 12.89 -14.10 10.32
C ARG A 118 13.58 -12.97 9.55
N ARG A 119 13.64 -13.04 8.22
CA ARG A 119 14.15 -11.96 7.37
C ARG A 119 13.22 -10.73 7.42
N MET A 120 11.91 -10.95 7.47
CA MET A 120 10.93 -9.88 7.71
C MET A 120 11.12 -9.22 9.08
N TRP A 121 11.49 -9.98 10.10
CA TRP A 121 11.69 -9.44 11.45
C TRP A 121 12.79 -8.38 11.52
N LEU A 122 13.82 -8.46 10.68
CA LEU A 122 14.82 -7.38 10.57
C LEU A 122 14.19 -6.08 10.08
N ILE A 123 13.29 -6.18 9.11
CA ILE A 123 12.57 -5.02 8.56
C ILE A 123 11.56 -4.49 9.58
N CYS A 124 10.81 -5.36 10.25
CA CYS A 124 9.90 -4.98 11.33
C CYS A 124 10.64 -4.24 12.46
N GLY A 125 11.79 -4.76 12.87
CA GLY A 125 12.61 -4.16 13.93
C GLY A 125 13.08 -2.74 13.59
N VAL A 126 13.59 -2.50 12.39
CA VAL A 126 14.00 -1.14 11.98
C VAL A 126 12.80 -0.21 11.78
N CYS A 127 11.64 -0.73 11.36
CA CYS A 127 10.42 0.07 11.29
C CYS A 127 9.96 0.52 12.70
N CYS A 128 10.02 -0.36 13.70
CA CYS A 128 9.76 0.01 15.10
C CYS A 128 10.75 1.07 15.60
N GLU A 129 12.06 0.86 15.36
CA GLU A 129 13.12 1.80 15.76
C GLU A 129 12.91 3.22 15.21
N LEU A 130 12.45 3.32 13.96
CA LEU A 130 12.25 4.60 13.25
C LEU A 130 10.81 5.13 13.31
N ASP A 131 9.92 4.45 14.03
CA ASP A 131 8.47 4.73 14.09
C ASP A 131 7.78 4.77 12.70
N LEU A 132 8.30 3.99 11.74
CA LEU A 132 7.77 3.91 10.37
C LEU A 132 6.68 2.83 10.27
N PRO A 133 5.52 3.13 9.67
CA PRO A 133 4.58 2.09 9.25
C PRO A 133 5.21 1.15 8.22
N ILE A 134 4.86 -0.15 8.32
CA ILE A 134 5.18 -1.13 7.28
C ILE A 134 3.92 -1.48 6.50
N LEU A 135 3.98 -1.35 5.17
CA LEU A 135 2.89 -1.70 4.26
C LEU A 135 3.21 -3.02 3.58
N VAL A 136 2.43 -4.05 3.88
CA VAL A 136 2.70 -5.41 3.39
C VAL A 136 1.54 -5.90 2.54
N ASN A 137 1.84 -6.44 1.36
CA ASN A 137 0.83 -7.10 0.54
C ASN A 137 0.36 -8.38 1.25
N VAL A 138 -0.94 -8.50 1.43
CA VAL A 138 -1.60 -9.60 2.14
C VAL A 138 -2.73 -10.17 1.28
N GLY A 139 -2.97 -11.47 1.38
CA GLY A 139 -3.96 -12.17 0.56
C GLY A 139 -3.38 -12.80 -0.69
N VAL A 140 -4.24 -13.23 -1.60
CA VAL A 140 -3.81 -13.82 -2.88
C VAL A 140 -3.13 -12.75 -3.74
N PRO A 141 -1.87 -12.98 -4.18
CA PRO A 141 -1.17 -12.00 -5.00
C PRO A 141 -1.83 -11.84 -6.37
N GLY A 142 -1.87 -10.61 -6.88
CA GLY A 142 -2.33 -10.35 -8.24
C GLY A 142 -1.47 -11.03 -9.31
N PRO A 143 -0.14 -10.95 -9.31
CA PRO A 143 0.71 -11.72 -10.21
C PRO A 143 0.55 -13.23 -10.01
N ARG A 144 0.69 -14.00 -11.11
CA ARG A 144 0.58 -15.46 -11.09
C ARG A 144 1.82 -16.12 -10.47
N VAL A 145 1.95 -15.94 -9.16
CA VAL A 145 3.02 -16.52 -8.33
C VAL A 145 2.41 -17.25 -7.13
N PRO A 146 3.13 -18.19 -6.48
CA PRO A 146 2.61 -18.89 -5.29
C PRO A 146 2.22 -17.93 -4.17
N MET A 147 1.04 -18.13 -3.55
CA MET A 147 0.43 -17.22 -2.58
C MET A 147 0.82 -17.46 -1.12
N ALA A 148 1.42 -18.60 -0.80
CA ALA A 148 1.66 -19.01 0.58
C ALA A 148 2.33 -17.94 1.47
N PRO A 149 3.31 -17.15 0.96
CA PRO A 149 3.96 -16.12 1.74
C PRO A 149 3.07 -14.95 2.20
N GLN A 150 1.90 -14.76 1.59
CA GLN A 150 0.98 -13.64 1.87
C GLN A 150 -0.32 -14.05 2.56
N LYS A 151 -0.40 -15.24 3.12
CA LYS A 151 -1.58 -15.65 3.88
C LYS A 151 -1.82 -14.71 5.06
N THR A 152 -3.06 -14.26 5.19
CA THR A 152 -3.48 -13.29 6.23
C THR A 152 -3.18 -13.79 7.65
N GLU A 153 -3.25 -15.10 7.89
CA GLU A 153 -2.94 -15.70 9.19
C GLU A 153 -1.52 -15.41 9.69
N LEU A 154 -0.55 -15.22 8.78
CA LEU A 154 0.85 -14.98 9.13
C LEU A 154 1.08 -13.62 9.80
N VAL A 155 0.13 -12.68 9.64
CA VAL A 155 0.19 -11.35 10.27
C VAL A 155 0.06 -11.45 11.80
N ASP A 156 -0.64 -12.46 12.30
CA ASP A 156 -0.88 -12.65 13.74
C ASP A 156 0.42 -12.76 14.54
N GLU A 157 1.35 -13.57 14.06
CA GLU A 157 2.65 -13.78 14.71
C GLU A 157 3.51 -12.51 14.68
N VAL A 158 3.49 -11.75 13.57
CA VAL A 158 4.22 -10.49 13.48
C VAL A 158 3.68 -9.46 14.48
N CYS A 159 2.37 -9.29 14.57
CA CYS A 159 1.75 -8.38 15.54
C CYS A 159 2.02 -8.79 16.99
N TYR A 160 2.17 -10.09 17.27
CA TYR A 160 2.51 -10.60 18.59
C TYR A 160 3.94 -10.24 19.00
N HIS A 161 4.91 -10.40 18.08
CA HIS A 161 6.32 -10.13 18.38
C HIS A 161 6.70 -8.65 18.30
N PHE A 162 5.94 -7.84 17.55
CA PHE A 162 6.18 -6.41 17.34
C PHE A 162 4.93 -5.58 17.69
N PRO A 163 4.55 -5.48 18.97
CA PRO A 163 3.30 -4.83 19.40
C PRO A 163 3.26 -3.33 19.12
N GLU A 164 4.38 -2.66 18.95
CA GLU A 164 4.48 -1.24 18.58
C GLU A 164 4.51 -1.01 17.06
N LEU A 165 4.69 -2.05 16.25
CA LEU A 165 4.78 -1.93 14.79
C LEU A 165 3.45 -1.50 14.19
N LYS A 166 3.42 -0.39 13.48
CA LYS A 166 2.27 0.04 12.67
C LYS A 166 2.21 -0.79 11.39
N PHE A 167 1.47 -1.89 11.41
CA PHE A 167 1.36 -2.81 10.28
C PHE A 167 0.12 -2.51 9.43
N VAL A 168 0.30 -2.28 8.14
CA VAL A 168 -0.78 -2.03 7.18
C VAL A 168 -0.90 -3.20 6.21
N MET A 169 -2.03 -3.89 6.24
CA MET A 169 -2.38 -4.89 5.22
C MET A 169 -2.77 -4.18 3.92
N ARG A 170 -2.04 -4.42 2.84
CA ARG A 170 -2.31 -3.89 1.49
C ARG A 170 -2.96 -4.93 0.59
N HIS A 171 -3.70 -4.46 -0.39
CA HIS A 171 -4.27 -5.26 -1.48
C HIS A 171 -5.28 -6.33 -1.03
N GLY A 172 -6.10 -5.99 -0.03
CA GLY A 172 -7.35 -6.67 0.24
C GLY A 172 -7.33 -7.79 1.29
N GLY A 173 -6.25 -8.55 1.40
CA GLY A 173 -6.21 -9.72 2.29
C GLY A 173 -7.12 -10.88 1.84
N GLU A 174 -7.76 -10.77 0.67
CA GLU A 174 -8.70 -11.77 0.17
C GLU A 174 -8.02 -13.10 -0.18
N PRO A 175 -8.74 -14.23 0.00
CA PRO A 175 -10.12 -14.37 0.45
C PRO A 175 -10.29 -14.41 1.97
N TRP A 176 -9.31 -14.00 2.76
CA TRP A 176 -9.31 -14.03 4.23
C TRP A 176 -9.64 -12.66 4.85
N ASP A 177 -10.50 -11.88 4.19
CA ASP A 177 -10.93 -10.55 4.64
C ASP A 177 -11.67 -10.58 5.99
N GLU A 178 -12.49 -11.61 6.27
CA GLU A 178 -13.09 -11.78 7.60
C GLU A 178 -12.03 -12.08 8.68
N LEU A 179 -10.98 -12.84 8.35
CA LEU A 179 -9.85 -13.05 9.25
C LEU A 179 -9.08 -11.74 9.47
N ALA A 180 -8.87 -10.95 8.42
CA ALA A 180 -8.25 -9.64 8.54
C ALA A 180 -9.02 -8.73 9.51
N VAL A 181 -10.35 -8.72 9.47
CA VAL A 181 -11.21 -8.02 10.44
C VAL A 181 -10.98 -8.56 11.86
N LYS A 182 -10.93 -9.87 12.06
CA LYS A 182 -10.68 -10.46 13.39
C LYS A 182 -9.30 -10.10 13.92
N LEU A 183 -8.28 -10.07 13.08
CA LEU A 183 -6.93 -9.66 13.46
C LEU A 183 -6.87 -8.17 13.81
N MET A 184 -7.55 -7.30 13.06
CA MET A 184 -7.64 -5.87 13.40
C MET A 184 -8.40 -5.60 14.70
N LEU A 185 -9.36 -6.44 15.05
CA LEU A 185 -10.02 -6.39 16.37
C LEU A 185 -9.10 -6.85 17.51
N LYS A 186 -8.22 -7.81 17.23
CA LYS A 186 -7.25 -8.37 18.19
C LYS A 186 -6.07 -7.44 18.42
N TRP A 187 -5.53 -6.85 17.35
CA TRP A 187 -4.29 -6.08 17.36
C TRP A 187 -4.54 -4.58 17.19
N PRO A 188 -4.20 -3.74 18.17
CA PRO A 188 -4.51 -2.30 18.13
C PRO A 188 -3.79 -1.54 17.02
N ASN A 189 -2.58 -1.96 16.66
CA ASN A 189 -1.70 -1.32 15.68
C ASN A 189 -1.70 -1.99 14.30
N LEU A 190 -2.71 -2.82 14.00
CA LEU A 190 -2.96 -3.40 12.69
C LEU A 190 -4.00 -2.59 11.93
N TYR A 191 -3.67 -2.20 10.71
CA TYR A 191 -4.45 -1.33 9.81
C TYR A 191 -4.71 -2.03 8.48
N TYR A 192 -5.62 -1.45 7.70
CA TYR A 192 -6.01 -1.96 6.39
C TYR A 192 -6.06 -0.85 5.35
N SER A 193 -5.56 -1.12 4.16
CA SER A 193 -5.58 -0.24 3.00
C SER A 193 -6.31 -0.93 1.83
N THR A 194 -7.28 -0.21 1.22
CA THR A 194 -8.12 -0.73 0.14
C THR A 194 -7.45 -0.75 -1.24
N SER A 195 -6.15 -0.55 -1.31
CA SER A 195 -5.39 -0.49 -2.57
C SER A 195 -5.62 -1.67 -3.51
N ALA A 196 -5.38 -1.47 -4.79
CA ALA A 196 -5.49 -2.40 -5.91
C ALA A 196 -6.91 -2.71 -6.42
N PHE A 197 -7.96 -2.46 -5.67
CA PHE A 197 -9.33 -2.75 -6.08
C PHE A 197 -10.12 -1.48 -6.43
N ALA A 198 -11.04 -1.60 -7.40
CA ALA A 198 -12.06 -0.58 -7.58
C ALA A 198 -13.04 -0.62 -6.39
N PRO A 199 -13.59 0.55 -5.94
CA PRO A 199 -14.41 0.62 -4.73
C PRO A 199 -15.57 -0.39 -4.69
N ARG A 200 -16.23 -0.65 -5.81
CA ARG A 200 -17.32 -1.62 -5.93
C ARG A 200 -16.92 -3.07 -5.62
N HIS A 201 -15.62 -3.36 -5.53
CA HIS A 201 -15.08 -4.70 -5.23
C HIS A 201 -14.49 -4.78 -3.81
N TYR A 202 -14.67 -3.74 -2.99
CA TYR A 202 -14.21 -3.83 -1.59
C TYR A 202 -15.00 -4.90 -0.84
N PRO A 203 -14.34 -5.76 -0.04
CA PRO A 203 -15.01 -6.81 0.72
C PRO A 203 -16.10 -6.25 1.65
N GLU A 204 -17.26 -6.88 1.66
CA GLU A 204 -18.38 -6.47 2.52
C GLU A 204 -18.02 -6.49 4.01
N SER A 205 -17.21 -7.47 4.43
CA SER A 205 -16.70 -7.58 5.81
C SER A 205 -15.89 -6.35 6.22
N ILE A 206 -15.07 -5.79 5.32
CA ILE A 206 -14.26 -4.61 5.55
C ILE A 206 -15.15 -3.36 5.63
N ILE A 207 -16.12 -3.22 4.73
CA ILE A 207 -17.07 -2.08 4.77
C ILE A 207 -17.92 -2.11 6.05
N ARG A 208 -18.39 -3.28 6.44
CA ARG A 208 -19.12 -3.45 7.71
C ARG A 208 -18.24 -3.11 8.91
N TYR A 209 -16.98 -3.51 8.91
CA TYR A 209 -16.03 -3.19 9.96
C TYR A 209 -15.71 -1.69 10.00
N LEU A 210 -15.46 -1.05 8.86
CA LEU A 210 -15.27 0.39 8.71
C LEU A 210 -16.41 1.20 9.35
N ASN A 211 -17.65 0.79 9.10
CA ASN A 211 -18.86 1.44 9.64
C ASN A 211 -19.07 1.26 11.16
N THR A 212 -18.17 0.55 11.83
CA THR A 212 -18.30 0.23 13.26
C THR A 212 -16.97 0.46 13.99
N ARG A 213 -16.29 -0.63 14.36
CA ARG A 213 -15.06 -0.58 15.18
C ARG A 213 -13.79 -0.30 14.37
N GLY A 214 -13.88 -0.36 13.05
CA GLY A 214 -12.77 -0.16 12.12
C GLY A 214 -12.64 1.26 11.58
N ALA A 215 -13.48 2.21 12.02
CA ALA A 215 -13.49 3.58 11.52
C ALA A 215 -12.10 4.26 11.56
N ASP A 216 -11.28 3.95 12.57
CA ASP A 216 -9.93 4.51 12.75
C ASP A 216 -8.81 3.60 12.19
N LYS A 217 -9.14 2.52 11.47
CA LYS A 217 -8.17 1.49 11.04
C LYS A 217 -8.16 1.20 9.55
N VAL A 218 -9.23 1.52 8.85
CA VAL A 218 -9.36 1.28 7.41
C VAL A 218 -9.08 2.59 6.68
N MET A 219 -8.19 2.53 5.67
CA MET A 219 -7.77 3.68 4.88
C MET A 219 -8.07 3.45 3.41
N TYR A 220 -8.52 4.50 2.74
CA TYR A 220 -8.59 4.53 1.28
C TYR A 220 -7.18 4.52 0.68
N ALA A 221 -7.02 3.76 -0.37
CA ALA A 221 -5.90 3.90 -1.29
C ALA A 221 -6.36 3.55 -2.71
N GLY A 222 -6.04 4.41 -3.66
CA GLY A 222 -6.27 4.18 -5.07
C GLY A 222 -5.23 3.25 -5.69
N TYR A 223 -5.35 3.02 -7.00
CA TYR A 223 -4.40 2.22 -7.78
C TYR A 223 -4.10 2.90 -9.14
N TYR A 224 -4.15 4.22 -9.14
CA TYR A 224 -3.81 5.04 -10.29
C TYR A 224 -2.30 5.30 -10.32
N PRO A 225 -1.65 5.29 -11.47
CA PRO A 225 -2.18 4.98 -12.81
C PRO A 225 -2.07 3.51 -13.21
N GLN A 226 -1.66 2.63 -12.33
CA GLN A 226 -1.26 1.27 -12.71
C GLN A 226 -2.42 0.40 -13.21
N GLY A 227 -3.54 0.38 -12.53
CA GLY A 227 -4.65 -0.51 -12.90
C GLY A 227 -5.98 0.19 -13.14
N LEU A 228 -6.17 1.38 -12.55
CA LEU A 228 -7.44 2.09 -12.54
C LEU A 228 -7.25 3.56 -12.89
N SER A 229 -8.19 4.15 -13.65
CA SER A 229 -8.27 5.60 -13.81
C SER A 229 -8.89 6.24 -12.57
N LEU A 230 -8.52 7.49 -12.28
CA LEU A 230 -9.14 8.26 -11.19
C LEU A 230 -10.65 8.44 -11.45
N GLU A 231 -11.05 8.69 -12.71
CA GLU A 231 -12.47 8.77 -13.08
C GLU A 231 -13.27 7.55 -12.62
N ARG A 232 -12.75 6.34 -12.89
CA ARG A 232 -13.42 5.09 -12.49
C ARG A 232 -13.47 4.94 -10.97
N ILE A 233 -12.37 5.26 -10.28
CA ILE A 233 -12.31 5.18 -8.81
C ILE A 233 -13.35 6.12 -8.20
N PHE A 234 -13.34 7.40 -8.59
CA PHE A 234 -14.19 8.42 -8.02
C PHE A 234 -15.66 8.34 -8.46
N LYS A 235 -15.93 7.63 -9.57
CA LYS A 235 -17.30 7.26 -9.95
C LYS A 235 -17.90 6.20 -9.02
N ASP A 236 -17.12 5.20 -8.64
CA ASP A 236 -17.59 4.08 -7.82
C ASP A 236 -17.57 4.41 -6.30
N LEU A 237 -16.73 5.36 -5.86
CA LEU A 237 -16.56 5.72 -4.44
C LEU A 237 -17.86 6.15 -3.74
N PRO A 238 -18.69 7.06 -4.30
CA PRO A 238 -19.91 7.53 -3.64
C PRO A 238 -20.95 6.42 -3.40
N ASP A 239 -20.87 5.31 -4.12
CA ASP A 239 -21.79 4.18 -3.99
C ASP A 239 -21.45 3.26 -2.83
N LEU A 240 -20.32 3.47 -2.16
CA LEU A 240 -19.96 2.69 -0.98
C LEU A 240 -20.95 2.95 0.17
N PRO A 241 -21.47 1.90 0.83
CA PRO A 241 -22.41 2.06 1.92
C PRO A 241 -21.71 2.48 3.23
N ILE A 242 -21.03 3.63 3.19
CA ILE A 242 -20.40 4.24 4.36
C ILE A 242 -21.45 5.10 5.07
N LYS A 243 -21.52 4.92 6.40
CA LYS A 243 -22.64 5.31 7.24
C LYS A 243 -22.83 6.83 7.40
N ASP A 244 -21.74 7.56 7.56
CA ASP A 244 -21.77 8.99 7.85
C ASP A 244 -20.49 9.72 7.42
N ASP A 245 -20.53 11.06 7.44
CA ASP A 245 -19.44 11.91 6.96
C ASP A 245 -18.18 11.83 7.81
N ASP A 246 -18.29 11.52 9.12
CA ASP A 246 -17.10 11.34 9.99
C ASP A 246 -16.31 10.10 9.57
N ILE A 247 -17.00 9.00 9.29
CA ILE A 247 -16.37 7.77 8.79
C ILE A 247 -15.79 8.00 7.39
N TRP A 248 -16.49 8.73 6.50
CA TRP A 248 -15.97 9.10 5.20
C TRP A 248 -14.67 9.88 5.29
N ARG A 249 -14.63 10.93 6.13
CA ARG A 249 -13.43 11.75 6.34
C ARG A 249 -12.25 10.93 6.86
N LYS A 250 -12.50 10.08 7.86
CA LYS A 250 -11.49 9.15 8.40
C LYS A 250 -10.96 8.21 7.34
N PHE A 251 -11.84 7.57 6.59
CA PHE A 251 -11.48 6.63 5.53
C PHE A 251 -10.66 7.27 4.42
N LEU A 252 -11.07 8.44 3.93
CA LEU A 252 -10.43 9.11 2.80
C LEU A 252 -9.13 9.85 3.19
N SER A 253 -9.00 10.32 4.44
CA SER A 253 -7.94 11.26 4.82
C SER A 253 -7.36 11.03 6.22
N ASP A 254 -8.17 11.16 7.29
CA ASP A 254 -7.64 11.34 8.64
C ASP A 254 -6.82 10.14 9.13
N ASN A 255 -7.25 8.91 8.80
CA ASN A 255 -6.53 7.70 9.21
C ASN A 255 -5.13 7.64 8.59
N ALA A 256 -5.02 7.96 7.30
CA ALA A 256 -3.73 8.01 6.61
C ALA A 256 -2.85 9.14 7.15
N ARG A 257 -3.41 10.35 7.33
CA ARG A 257 -2.69 11.49 7.89
C ARG A 257 -2.12 11.18 9.28
N LYS A 258 -2.95 10.60 10.16
CA LYS A 258 -2.52 10.17 11.49
C LYS A 258 -1.41 9.11 11.43
N LEU A 259 -1.58 8.10 10.58
CA LEU A 259 -0.63 7.00 10.48
C LEU A 259 0.75 7.45 9.97
N PHE A 260 0.78 8.32 8.95
CA PHE A 260 2.01 8.81 8.32
C PHE A 260 2.54 10.11 8.94
N GLY A 261 1.95 10.60 10.04
CA GLY A 261 2.40 11.80 10.73
C GLY A 261 2.24 13.09 9.90
N LEU A 262 1.14 13.20 9.14
CA LEU A 262 0.80 14.40 8.38
C LEU A 262 -0.09 15.34 9.21
N PRO A 263 -0.06 16.66 8.92
CA PRO A 263 -1.02 17.59 9.52
C PRO A 263 -2.47 17.19 9.21
N THR A 264 -3.39 17.55 10.11
CA THR A 264 -4.82 17.41 9.83
C THR A 264 -5.20 18.19 8.57
N ALA A 265 -6.17 17.69 7.79
CA ALA A 265 -6.71 18.45 6.67
C ALA A 265 -7.31 19.77 7.20
N SER A 266 -6.99 20.87 6.52
CA SER A 266 -7.52 22.21 6.83
C SER A 266 -9.00 22.33 6.45
#